data_de44b0ed5a486b53c720c83856b192a4
#
_entry.id   de44b0ed5a486b53c720c83856b192a4
#
_cell.length_a   1.000
_cell.length_b   1.000
_cell.length_c   1.000
_cell.angle_alpha   90.00
_cell.angle_beta   90.00
_cell.angle_gamma   90.00
#
_symmetry.space_group_name_H-M   'P 1'
#
loop_
_entity.id
_entity.type
_entity.pdbx_description
1 polymer ?
#
loop_
_entity_poly.entity_id
_entity_poly.type
_entity_poly.pdbx_seq_one_letter_code
_entity_poly.pdbx_strand_id
1 'polypeptide(L)'
;VAILNIQLWYSAKAEYLAGARYAANNINHILEEASQATQTAVNIAGKECDLEEQYQLGTEAALKPHLRTIIILKQGIVWCTSLPGNRVLLSRIPVFPDSNLLLAPAIDTVNRLPILLYQNQFADTRILVTISDQHIRGALNVPLKGVRYVLRVADDIIGPTGDVMTLNGHYPYTEKVHSTKYHFTIIFNPPPLFSFYRLIDKGFGILIFILLIACAAAFLLDRYFNKSATPEEILRRAINNGEIVPFYQPVVNGREG
;
A
#
# COMPACT_ATOMS: atom_id res chain seq x y z
N VAL A 1 18.35 -3.74 -17.89
CA VAL A 1 16.93 -3.35 -17.76
C VAL A 1 16.13 -4.39 -16.98
N ALA A 2 16.22 -5.70 -17.30
CA ALA A 2 15.47 -6.75 -16.61
C ALA A 2 15.82 -6.82 -15.12
N ILE A 3 17.10 -6.87 -14.76
CA ILE A 3 17.57 -6.92 -13.36
C ILE A 3 17.07 -5.69 -12.58
N LEU A 4 17.19 -4.49 -13.16
CA LEU A 4 16.70 -3.26 -12.55
C LEU A 4 15.18 -3.32 -12.31
N ASN A 5 14.40 -3.84 -13.27
CA ASN A 5 12.96 -3.96 -13.13
C ASN A 5 12.57 -4.93 -11.99
N ILE A 6 13.28 -6.06 -11.86
CA ILE A 6 13.09 -7.02 -10.78
C ILE A 6 13.42 -6.37 -9.43
N GLN A 7 14.52 -5.64 -9.32
CA GLN A 7 14.90 -4.93 -8.10
C GLN A 7 13.85 -3.89 -7.69
N LEU A 8 13.37 -3.09 -8.66
CA LEU A 8 12.31 -2.10 -8.44
C LEU A 8 10.97 -2.75 -8.04
N TRP A 9 10.68 -3.95 -8.56
CA TRP A 9 9.50 -4.71 -8.18
C TRP A 9 9.57 -5.18 -6.74
N TYR A 10 10.71 -5.74 -6.28
CA TYR A 10 10.91 -6.13 -4.89
C TYR A 10 10.80 -4.93 -3.93
N SER A 11 11.41 -3.79 -4.29
CA SER A 11 11.29 -2.55 -3.52
C SER A 11 9.83 -2.09 -3.41
N ALA A 12 9.10 -2.07 -4.52
CA ALA A 12 7.69 -1.69 -4.52
C ALA A 12 6.80 -2.67 -3.75
N LYS A 13 7.09 -3.98 -3.83
CA LYS A 13 6.38 -4.99 -3.03
C LYS A 13 6.59 -4.76 -1.54
N ALA A 14 7.81 -4.43 -1.12
CA ALA A 14 8.12 -4.10 0.26
C ALA A 14 7.41 -2.81 0.73
N GLU A 15 7.36 -1.77 -0.11
CA GLU A 15 6.62 -0.53 0.16
C GLU A 15 5.11 -0.80 0.32
N TYR A 16 4.51 -1.61 -0.56
CA TYR A 16 3.08 -1.95 -0.49
C TYR A 16 2.75 -2.74 0.78
N LEU A 17 3.62 -3.68 1.16
CA LEU A 17 3.47 -4.43 2.40
C LEU A 17 3.60 -3.52 3.64
N ALA A 18 4.55 -2.58 3.63
CA ALA A 18 4.70 -1.59 4.68
C ALA A 18 3.47 -0.69 4.80
N GLY A 19 2.90 -0.25 3.67
CA GLY A 19 1.65 0.50 3.63
C GLY A 19 0.46 -0.28 4.17
N ALA A 20 0.36 -1.58 3.86
CA ALA A 20 -0.69 -2.43 4.41
C ALA A 20 -0.57 -2.59 5.94
N ARG A 21 0.65 -2.73 6.46
CA ARG A 21 0.91 -2.76 7.91
C ARG A 21 0.56 -1.43 8.58
N TYR A 22 0.88 -0.32 7.93
CA TYR A 22 0.51 1.00 8.41
C TYR A 22 -1.01 1.16 8.50
N ALA A 23 -1.75 0.79 7.44
CA ALA A 23 -3.20 0.79 7.44
C ALA A 23 -3.78 -0.12 8.55
N ALA A 24 -3.21 -1.33 8.72
CA ALA A 24 -3.62 -2.24 9.79
C ALA A 24 -3.38 -1.65 11.18
N ASN A 25 -2.26 -0.96 11.40
CA ASN A 25 -1.97 -0.31 12.68
C ASN A 25 -2.94 0.85 12.96
N ASN A 26 -3.30 1.63 11.95
CA ASN A 26 -4.29 2.70 12.11
C ASN A 26 -5.67 2.13 12.50
N ILE A 27 -6.11 1.05 11.84
CA ILE A 27 -7.35 0.37 12.21
C ILE A 27 -7.26 -0.23 13.62
N ASN A 28 -6.13 -0.84 14.00
CA ASN A 28 -5.91 -1.34 15.36
C ASN A 28 -6.04 -0.23 16.41
N HIS A 29 -5.51 0.97 16.12
CA HIS A 29 -5.63 2.12 17.02
C HIS A 29 -7.10 2.56 17.21
N ILE A 30 -7.86 2.64 16.12
CA ILE A 30 -9.30 2.95 16.17
C ILE A 30 -10.06 1.91 17.00
N LEU A 31 -9.74 0.63 16.81
CA LEU A 31 -10.38 -0.46 17.56
C LEU A 31 -9.94 -0.52 19.03
N GLU A 32 -8.74 -0.05 19.35
CA GLU A 32 -8.29 0.11 20.73
C GLU A 32 -9.11 1.16 21.48
N GLU A 33 -9.37 2.32 20.84
CA GLU A 33 -10.27 3.33 21.39
C GLU A 33 -11.68 2.76 21.62
N ALA A 34 -12.19 1.98 20.66
CA ALA A 34 -13.47 1.31 20.80
C ALA A 34 -13.49 0.32 21.97
N SER A 35 -12.42 -0.48 22.10
CA SER A 35 -12.28 -1.44 23.21
C SER A 35 -12.25 -0.74 24.57
N GLN A 36 -11.50 0.35 24.71
CA GLN A 36 -11.46 1.16 25.94
C GLN A 36 -12.82 1.77 26.25
N ALA A 37 -13.55 2.26 25.24
CA ALA A 37 -14.89 2.79 25.44
C ALA A 37 -15.89 1.73 25.95
N THR A 38 -15.76 0.47 25.50
CA THR A 38 -16.60 -0.62 26.04
C THR A 38 -16.29 -0.91 27.51
N GLN A 39 -15.03 -0.80 27.94
CA GLN A 39 -14.65 -0.99 29.35
C GLN A 39 -15.20 0.12 30.25
N THR A 40 -15.19 1.38 29.77
CA THR A 40 -15.80 2.50 30.50
C THR A 40 -17.31 2.34 30.56
N ALA A 41 -17.95 1.95 29.45
CA ALA A 41 -19.39 1.82 29.35
C ALA A 41 -19.98 0.69 30.23
N VAL A 42 -19.20 -0.36 30.53
CA VAL A 42 -19.65 -1.45 31.42
C VAL A 42 -19.94 -0.93 32.86
N ASN A 43 -19.17 0.07 33.32
CA ASN A 43 -19.39 0.67 34.65
C ASN A 43 -20.72 1.45 34.71
N ILE A 44 -21.15 2.00 33.57
CA ILE A 44 -22.43 2.72 33.43
C ILE A 44 -23.59 1.72 33.34
N ALA A 45 -23.35 0.55 32.73
CA ALA A 45 -24.39 -0.47 32.54
C ALA A 45 -24.98 -1.01 33.86
N GLY A 46 -24.32 -0.85 35.00
CA GLY A 46 -24.81 -1.22 36.33
C GLY A 46 -25.84 -0.26 36.92
N LYS A 47 -26.01 0.92 36.32
CA LYS A 47 -26.93 1.97 36.82
C LYS A 47 -28.22 2.01 36.00
N GLU A 48 -29.16 2.90 36.36
CA GLU A 48 -30.31 3.22 35.51
C GLU A 48 -29.88 4.09 34.33
N CYS A 49 -30.55 3.94 33.18
CA CYS A 49 -30.24 4.74 31.99
C CYS A 49 -31.07 6.03 32.02
N ASP A 50 -30.58 7.01 32.71
CA ASP A 50 -31.17 8.36 32.74
C ASP A 50 -30.38 9.35 31.85
N LEU A 51 -30.66 10.63 31.96
CA LEU A 51 -29.96 11.66 31.15
C LEU A 51 -28.49 11.82 31.52
N GLU A 52 -28.13 11.53 32.78
CA GLU A 52 -26.74 11.66 33.22
C GLU A 52 -25.88 10.53 32.65
N GLU A 53 -26.35 9.30 32.69
CA GLU A 53 -25.67 8.14 32.09
C GLU A 53 -25.56 8.27 30.56
N GLN A 54 -26.61 8.77 29.89
CA GLN A 54 -26.55 9.09 28.47
C GLN A 54 -25.50 10.18 28.17
N TYR A 55 -25.43 11.22 29.01
CA TYR A 55 -24.42 12.27 28.88
C TYR A 55 -23.01 11.74 29.12
N GLN A 56 -22.80 10.87 30.12
CA GLN A 56 -21.50 10.23 30.37
C GLN A 56 -21.06 9.37 29.18
N LEU A 57 -21.96 8.55 28.60
CA LEU A 57 -21.68 7.78 27.38
C LEU A 57 -21.41 8.69 26.19
N GLY A 58 -22.12 9.80 26.04
CA GLY A 58 -21.91 10.79 25.01
C GLY A 58 -20.55 11.47 25.14
N THR A 59 -20.15 11.80 26.36
CA THR A 59 -18.82 12.37 26.66
C THR A 59 -17.72 11.37 26.35
N GLU A 60 -17.86 10.11 26.74
CA GLU A 60 -16.90 9.05 26.41
C GLU A 60 -16.74 8.87 24.91
N ALA A 61 -17.85 8.90 24.14
CA ALA A 61 -17.78 8.84 22.69
C ALA A 61 -17.11 10.09 22.08
N ALA A 62 -17.38 11.28 22.63
CA ALA A 62 -16.82 12.54 22.14
C ALA A 62 -15.31 12.69 22.41
N LEU A 63 -14.81 12.11 23.53
CA LEU A 63 -13.40 12.12 23.87
C LEU A 63 -12.54 11.21 22.96
N LYS A 64 -13.16 10.32 22.22
CA LYS A 64 -12.49 9.38 21.29
C LYS A 64 -12.86 9.75 19.84
N PRO A 65 -11.96 10.39 19.10
CA PRO A 65 -12.28 11.06 17.82
C PRO A 65 -12.80 10.12 16.72
N HIS A 66 -12.51 8.82 16.82
CA HIS A 66 -12.93 7.86 15.82
C HIS A 66 -14.29 7.22 16.11
N LEU A 67 -14.80 7.37 17.33
CA LEU A 67 -16.08 6.78 17.73
C LEU A 67 -17.25 7.69 17.36
N ARG A 68 -18.39 7.06 17.11
CA ARG A 68 -19.60 7.77 16.77
C ARG A 68 -20.69 7.61 17.83
N THR A 69 -20.96 6.37 18.24
CA THR A 69 -21.93 6.08 19.29
C THR A 69 -21.51 4.85 20.09
N ILE A 70 -21.94 4.82 21.34
CA ILE A 70 -21.84 3.68 22.24
C ILE A 70 -23.25 3.22 22.54
N ILE A 71 -23.53 1.92 22.44
CA ILE A 71 -24.82 1.30 22.63
C ILE A 71 -24.68 0.17 23.64
N ILE A 72 -25.42 0.20 24.70
CA ILE A 72 -25.47 -0.86 25.70
C ILE A 72 -26.73 -1.69 25.48
N LEU A 73 -26.54 -2.99 25.36
CA LEU A 73 -27.63 -3.98 25.20
C LEU A 73 -27.69 -4.87 26.43
N LYS A 74 -28.89 -5.06 26.96
CA LYS A 74 -29.17 -6.08 27.97
C LYS A 74 -30.17 -7.08 27.39
N GLN A 75 -29.87 -8.34 27.48
CA GLN A 75 -30.71 -9.42 26.92
C GLN A 75 -31.09 -9.20 25.45
N GLY A 76 -30.18 -8.60 24.65
CA GLY A 76 -30.39 -8.31 23.23
C GLY A 76 -31.23 -7.05 22.94
N ILE A 77 -31.71 -6.35 23.95
CA ILE A 77 -32.52 -5.13 23.82
C ILE A 77 -31.62 -3.91 24.10
N VAL A 78 -31.83 -2.83 23.34
CA VAL A 78 -31.14 -1.56 23.58
C VAL A 78 -31.60 -1.02 24.94
N TRP A 79 -30.66 -0.97 25.87
CA TRP A 79 -30.90 -0.49 27.21
C TRP A 79 -30.49 0.98 27.36
N CYS A 80 -29.31 1.38 26.86
CA CYS A 80 -28.82 2.75 26.92
C CYS A 80 -27.96 3.08 25.75
N THR A 81 -27.95 4.32 25.29
CA THR A 81 -27.08 4.78 24.19
C THR A 81 -26.50 6.14 24.50
N SER A 82 -25.39 6.46 23.87
CA SER A 82 -24.76 7.79 23.92
C SER A 82 -25.54 8.86 23.16
N LEU A 83 -26.62 8.50 22.46
CA LEU A 83 -27.49 9.45 21.77
C LEU A 83 -28.71 9.77 22.59
N PRO A 84 -29.12 11.05 22.67
CA PRO A 84 -30.30 11.46 23.42
C PRO A 84 -31.58 10.69 23.01
N GLY A 85 -32.37 10.29 23.98
CA GLY A 85 -33.62 9.54 23.78
C GLY A 85 -33.39 8.10 23.30
N ASN A 86 -32.29 7.48 23.67
CA ASN A 86 -31.93 6.09 23.31
C ASN A 86 -31.99 5.78 21.81
N ARG A 87 -31.63 6.77 20.97
CA ARG A 87 -31.59 6.60 19.53
C ARG A 87 -30.41 5.71 19.12
N VAL A 88 -30.59 4.91 18.08
CA VAL A 88 -29.54 4.10 17.45
C VAL A 88 -29.41 4.48 16.00
N LEU A 89 -28.18 4.37 15.46
CA LEU A 89 -27.89 4.64 14.05
C LEU A 89 -28.13 3.42 13.16
N LEU A 90 -28.50 2.29 13.75
CA LEU A 90 -28.75 1.03 13.06
C LEU A 90 -30.26 0.84 12.88
N SER A 91 -30.67 0.34 11.72
CA SER A 91 -32.06 -0.01 11.44
C SER A 91 -32.52 -1.23 12.25
N ARG A 92 -31.56 -2.12 12.57
CA ARG A 92 -31.74 -3.30 13.42
C ARG A 92 -30.43 -3.61 14.15
N ILE A 93 -30.53 -4.25 15.31
CA ILE A 93 -29.34 -4.75 15.99
C ILE A 93 -28.81 -5.97 15.23
N PRO A 94 -27.59 -5.92 14.70
CA PRO A 94 -27.07 -7.03 13.91
C PRO A 94 -26.67 -8.20 14.78
N VAL A 95 -26.71 -9.38 14.16
CA VAL A 95 -26.08 -10.59 14.71
C VAL A 95 -24.64 -10.61 14.25
N PHE A 96 -23.73 -10.68 15.20
CA PHE A 96 -22.31 -10.80 14.91
C PHE A 96 -21.98 -12.27 14.58
N PRO A 97 -21.16 -12.52 13.55
CA PRO A 97 -20.51 -13.81 13.41
C PRO A 97 -19.56 -14.05 14.60
N ASP A 98 -18.79 -15.15 14.58
CA ASP A 98 -17.84 -15.51 15.66
C ASP A 98 -16.69 -14.52 15.87
N SER A 99 -16.92 -13.23 15.60
CA SER A 99 -15.96 -12.15 15.74
C SER A 99 -16.55 -10.96 16.49
N ASN A 100 -15.68 -10.14 17.08
CA ASN A 100 -16.08 -8.91 17.75
C ASN A 100 -16.29 -7.73 16.77
N LEU A 101 -16.18 -7.97 15.47
CA LEU A 101 -16.27 -6.95 14.43
C LEU A 101 -17.34 -7.30 13.41
N LEU A 102 -18.01 -6.27 12.91
CA LEU A 102 -18.97 -6.37 11.81
C LEU A 102 -18.94 -5.10 10.96
N LEU A 103 -18.98 -5.25 9.64
CA LEU A 103 -19.25 -4.16 8.71
C LEU A 103 -20.74 -4.11 8.42
N ALA A 104 -21.42 -3.04 8.84
CA ALA A 104 -22.81 -2.79 8.49
C ALA A 104 -22.87 -1.97 7.20
N PRO A 105 -23.50 -2.50 6.13
CA PRO A 105 -23.65 -1.78 4.88
C PRO A 105 -24.61 -0.58 5.05
N ALA A 106 -24.55 0.35 4.11
CA ALA A 106 -25.35 1.59 4.14
C ALA A 106 -26.86 1.35 4.28
N ILE A 107 -27.37 0.24 3.77
CA ILE A 107 -28.78 -0.14 3.83
C ILE A 107 -29.25 -0.47 5.24
N ASP A 108 -28.35 -0.94 6.10
CA ASP A 108 -28.67 -1.32 7.49
C ASP A 108 -28.48 -0.16 8.47
N THR A 109 -28.21 1.05 8.00
CA THR A 109 -27.98 2.25 8.80
C THR A 109 -29.00 3.33 8.51
N VAL A 110 -29.38 4.12 9.53
CA VAL A 110 -30.38 5.18 9.41
C VAL A 110 -29.97 6.28 8.45
N ASN A 111 -28.69 6.63 8.43
CA ASN A 111 -28.15 7.70 7.57
C ASN A 111 -27.56 7.19 6.26
N ARG A 112 -27.79 5.92 5.92
CA ARG A 112 -27.30 5.31 4.67
C ARG A 112 -25.80 5.47 4.46
N LEU A 113 -25.03 5.43 5.54
CA LEU A 113 -23.56 5.38 5.50
C LEU A 113 -23.10 4.08 6.16
N PRO A 114 -22.11 3.39 5.57
CA PRO A 114 -21.59 2.18 6.20
C PRO A 114 -20.94 2.50 7.54
N ILE A 115 -20.96 1.53 8.44
CA ILE A 115 -20.45 1.67 9.81
C ILE A 115 -19.65 0.40 10.14
N LEU A 116 -18.46 0.56 10.72
CA LEU A 116 -17.79 -0.54 11.40
C LEU A 116 -18.29 -0.62 12.83
N LEU A 117 -18.72 -1.80 13.23
CA LEU A 117 -19.20 -2.12 14.57
C LEU A 117 -18.14 -2.94 15.30
N TYR A 118 -17.83 -2.51 16.52
CA TYR A 118 -17.06 -3.30 17.47
C TYR A 118 -17.97 -3.69 18.63
N GLN A 119 -17.96 -4.97 19.00
CA GLN A 119 -18.71 -5.43 20.19
C GLN A 119 -17.77 -5.99 21.24
N ASN A 120 -18.20 -5.86 22.49
CA ASN A 120 -17.64 -6.58 23.61
C ASN A 120 -18.76 -7.11 24.51
N GLN A 121 -18.60 -8.33 25.02
CA GLN A 121 -19.58 -9.02 25.84
C GLN A 121 -19.06 -9.07 27.29
N PHE A 122 -19.87 -8.62 28.22
CA PHE A 122 -19.60 -8.65 29.65
C PHE A 122 -20.78 -9.32 30.34
N ALA A 123 -20.66 -10.59 30.71
CA ALA A 123 -21.72 -11.40 31.25
C ALA A 123 -23.01 -11.34 30.39
N ASP A 124 -24.09 -10.77 30.87
CA ASP A 124 -25.37 -10.58 30.19
C ASP A 124 -25.50 -9.25 29.43
N THR A 125 -24.50 -8.39 29.54
CA THR A 125 -24.45 -7.06 28.91
C THR A 125 -23.55 -7.09 27.68
N ARG A 126 -24.06 -6.62 26.54
CA ARG A 126 -23.29 -6.43 25.30
C ARG A 126 -23.15 -4.95 25.03
N ILE A 127 -21.96 -4.50 24.76
CA ILE A 127 -21.66 -3.12 24.42
C ILE A 127 -21.21 -3.06 22.97
N LEU A 128 -21.90 -2.25 22.17
CA LEU A 128 -21.58 -1.98 20.78
C LEU A 128 -21.01 -0.58 20.64
N VAL A 129 -19.95 -0.45 19.89
CA VAL A 129 -19.35 0.84 19.51
C VAL A 129 -19.42 0.97 18.00
N THR A 130 -19.91 2.11 17.52
CA THR A 130 -19.99 2.39 16.09
C THR A 130 -18.85 3.32 15.68
N ILE A 131 -18.21 2.99 14.55
CA ILE A 131 -17.11 3.74 13.96
C ILE A 131 -17.55 4.14 12.55
N SER A 132 -17.43 5.43 12.22
CA SER A 132 -17.82 5.96 10.91
C SER A 132 -16.92 5.44 9.79
N ASP A 133 -17.49 5.22 8.61
CA ASP A 133 -16.76 4.87 7.37
C ASP A 133 -15.65 5.87 7.03
N GLN A 134 -15.85 7.14 7.34
CA GLN A 134 -14.84 8.18 7.09
C GLN A 134 -13.51 7.89 7.79
N HIS A 135 -13.55 7.42 9.04
CA HIS A 135 -12.34 7.08 9.79
C HIS A 135 -11.67 5.83 9.23
N ILE A 136 -12.47 4.84 8.80
CA ILE A 136 -11.97 3.64 8.15
C ILE A 136 -11.29 3.98 6.83
N ARG A 137 -11.95 4.80 5.98
CA ARG A 137 -11.38 5.28 4.72
C ARG A 137 -10.10 6.08 4.93
N GLY A 138 -10.08 6.94 5.95
CA GLY A 138 -8.88 7.68 6.34
C GLY A 138 -7.72 6.76 6.72
N ALA A 139 -7.98 5.72 7.50
CA ALA A 139 -6.99 4.73 7.90
C ALA A 139 -6.44 3.89 6.72
N LEU A 140 -7.28 3.62 5.71
CA LEU A 140 -6.91 2.90 4.49
C LEU A 140 -6.23 3.79 3.44
N ASN A 141 -6.36 5.11 3.55
CA ASN A 141 -5.79 6.06 2.59
C ASN A 141 -4.30 6.30 2.84
N VAL A 142 -3.50 5.30 2.50
CA VAL A 142 -2.04 5.41 2.53
C VAL A 142 -1.56 6.10 1.26
N PRO A 143 -0.67 7.13 1.34
CA PRO A 143 -0.24 7.93 0.19
C PRO A 143 0.77 7.18 -0.70
N LEU A 144 0.41 5.99 -1.17
CA LEU A 144 1.19 5.17 -2.09
C LEU A 144 0.47 5.05 -3.43
N LYS A 145 1.17 5.41 -4.51
CA LYS A 145 0.63 5.33 -5.87
C LYS A 145 0.53 3.88 -6.34
N GLY A 146 -0.58 3.54 -6.99
CA GLY A 146 -0.76 2.24 -7.67
C GLY A 146 -1.23 1.10 -6.78
N VAL A 147 -1.53 1.34 -5.50
CA VAL A 147 -2.11 0.36 -4.59
C VAL A 147 -3.38 0.91 -3.93
N ARG A 148 -4.33 0.02 -3.68
CA ARG A 148 -5.52 0.30 -2.88
C ARG A 148 -5.60 -0.73 -1.77
N TYR A 149 -5.74 -0.25 -0.54
CA TYR A 149 -5.93 -1.11 0.63
C TYR A 149 -7.40 -1.21 0.93
N VAL A 150 -7.83 -2.41 1.27
CA VAL A 150 -9.22 -2.75 1.55
C VAL A 150 -9.26 -3.48 2.89
N LEU A 151 -10.14 -3.04 3.78
CA LEU A 151 -10.40 -3.72 5.05
C LEU A 151 -11.39 -4.85 4.80
N ARG A 152 -11.05 -6.03 5.25
CA ARG A 152 -11.92 -7.20 5.31
C ARG A 152 -12.27 -7.55 6.74
N VAL A 153 -13.55 -7.74 7.01
CA VAL A 153 -14.09 -8.27 8.26
C VAL A 153 -15.05 -9.41 7.91
N ALA A 154 -14.74 -10.61 8.32
CA ALA A 154 -15.44 -11.83 7.88
C ALA A 154 -15.50 -11.93 6.35
N ASP A 155 -16.70 -11.92 5.76
CA ASP A 155 -16.91 -11.97 4.31
C ASP A 155 -17.16 -10.59 3.68
N ASP A 156 -17.25 -9.54 4.49
CA ASP A 156 -17.48 -8.19 4.01
C ASP A 156 -16.18 -7.41 3.87
N ILE A 157 -16.15 -6.54 2.87
CA ILE A 157 -15.01 -5.64 2.61
C ILE A 157 -15.48 -4.19 2.49
N ILE A 158 -14.62 -3.27 2.92
CA ILE A 158 -14.75 -1.84 2.67
C ILE A 158 -13.44 -1.28 2.13
N GLY A 159 -13.53 -0.56 1.02
CA GLY A 159 -12.41 0.11 0.38
C GLY A 159 -12.38 1.62 0.61
N PRO A 160 -11.44 2.33 -0.05
CA PRO A 160 -11.34 3.79 0.03
C PRO A 160 -12.57 4.54 -0.50
N THR A 161 -13.41 3.90 -1.33
CA THR A 161 -14.68 4.45 -1.83
C THR A 161 -15.77 4.49 -0.76
N GLY A 162 -15.64 3.66 0.27
CA GLY A 162 -16.60 3.57 1.36
C GLY A 162 -17.75 2.58 1.13
N ASP A 163 -17.80 1.91 -0.02
CA ASP A 163 -18.84 0.92 -0.26
C ASP A 163 -18.50 -0.41 0.43
N VAL A 164 -19.48 -0.95 1.15
CA VAL A 164 -19.37 -2.31 1.70
C VAL A 164 -19.87 -3.31 0.69
N MET A 165 -19.05 -4.29 0.39
CA MET A 165 -19.37 -5.39 -0.53
C MET A 165 -19.09 -6.74 0.15
N THR A 166 -19.98 -7.70 -0.05
CA THR A 166 -19.76 -9.07 0.42
C THR A 166 -19.02 -9.88 -0.65
N LEU A 167 -17.95 -10.54 -0.22
CA LEU A 167 -17.11 -11.36 -1.09
C LEU A 167 -17.68 -12.77 -1.22
N ASN A 168 -18.34 -13.05 -2.33
CA ASN A 168 -18.87 -14.38 -2.65
C ASN A 168 -17.76 -15.32 -3.17
N GLY A 169 -16.71 -15.54 -2.37
CA GLY A 169 -15.70 -16.57 -2.64
C GLY A 169 -14.63 -16.25 -3.70
N HIS A 170 -14.76 -15.22 -4.51
CA HIS A 170 -13.74 -14.86 -5.50
C HIS A 170 -13.01 -13.56 -5.09
N TYR A 171 -11.69 -13.67 -4.90
CA TYR A 171 -10.86 -12.57 -4.44
C TYR A 171 -10.05 -11.96 -5.60
N PRO A 172 -10.27 -10.68 -5.93
CA PRO A 172 -9.38 -9.99 -6.86
C PRO A 172 -8.05 -9.58 -6.21
N TYR A 173 -7.90 -9.80 -4.90
CA TYR A 173 -6.71 -9.39 -4.12
C TYR A 173 -5.89 -10.62 -3.72
N THR A 174 -4.58 -10.55 -3.92
CA THR A 174 -3.69 -11.71 -3.75
C THR A 174 -2.80 -11.62 -2.51
N GLU A 175 -2.56 -10.41 -1.99
CA GLU A 175 -1.74 -10.19 -0.79
C GLU A 175 -2.61 -9.75 0.38
N LYS A 176 -2.22 -10.16 1.59
CA LYS A 176 -2.99 -9.91 2.81
C LYS A 176 -2.09 -9.66 4.02
N VAL A 177 -2.55 -8.79 4.92
CA VAL A 177 -1.95 -8.56 6.24
C VAL A 177 -3.04 -8.73 7.29
N HIS A 178 -2.88 -9.73 8.16
CA HIS A 178 -3.81 -9.97 9.27
C HIS A 178 -3.46 -9.06 10.45
N SER A 179 -4.48 -8.58 11.15
CA SER A 179 -4.27 -8.00 12.47
C SER A 179 -3.91 -9.10 13.47
N THR A 180 -3.02 -8.79 14.39
CA THR A 180 -2.65 -9.67 15.51
C THR A 180 -3.56 -9.49 16.73
N LYS A 181 -4.32 -8.39 16.78
CA LYS A 181 -5.13 -7.98 17.93
C LYS A 181 -6.63 -8.22 17.71
N TYR A 182 -7.09 -7.99 16.49
CA TYR A 182 -8.51 -8.04 16.13
C TYR A 182 -8.74 -8.90 14.89
N HIS A 183 -9.96 -9.42 14.72
CA HIS A 183 -10.30 -10.33 13.62
C HIS A 183 -10.61 -9.58 12.32
N PHE A 184 -9.60 -8.88 11.78
CA PHE A 184 -9.68 -8.28 10.45
C PHE A 184 -8.41 -8.49 9.63
N THR A 185 -8.51 -8.23 8.35
CA THR A 185 -7.41 -8.38 7.39
C THR A 185 -7.39 -7.19 6.45
N ILE A 186 -6.21 -6.63 6.20
CA ILE A 186 -5.98 -5.69 5.10
C ILE A 186 -5.58 -6.49 3.87
N ILE A 187 -6.32 -6.30 2.79
CA ILE A 187 -6.07 -6.98 1.51
C ILE A 187 -5.70 -5.95 0.44
N PHE A 188 -4.80 -6.33 -0.47
CA PHE A 188 -4.32 -5.47 -1.55
C PHE A 188 -3.74 -6.28 -2.70
N ASN A 189 -3.52 -5.64 -3.85
CA ASN A 189 -2.84 -6.27 -4.97
C ASN A 189 -1.35 -5.92 -4.96
N PRO A 190 -0.47 -6.89 -5.23
CA PRO A 190 0.96 -6.62 -5.40
C PRO A 190 1.21 -5.73 -6.61
N PRO A 191 2.35 -5.05 -6.67
CA PRO A 191 2.71 -4.27 -7.85
C PRO A 191 2.86 -5.19 -9.07
N PRO A 192 2.53 -4.73 -10.28
CA PRO A 192 2.76 -5.51 -11.49
C PRO A 192 4.25 -5.81 -11.65
N LEU A 193 4.59 -7.01 -12.14
CA LEU A 193 5.99 -7.45 -12.29
C LEU A 193 6.79 -6.48 -13.16
N PHE A 194 6.20 -6.02 -14.27
CA PHE A 194 6.77 -5.01 -15.14
C PHE A 194 5.94 -3.71 -15.10
N SER A 195 6.60 -2.58 -14.92
CA SER A 195 5.98 -1.26 -14.96
C SER A 195 6.94 -0.24 -15.56
N PHE A 196 6.65 0.20 -16.77
CA PHE A 196 7.41 1.24 -17.47
C PHE A 196 7.40 2.57 -16.71
N TYR A 197 6.27 2.92 -16.10
CA TYR A 197 6.16 4.11 -15.26
C TYR A 197 7.12 4.08 -14.07
N ARG A 198 7.20 2.94 -13.37
CA ARG A 198 8.12 2.76 -12.23
C ARG A 198 9.58 2.80 -12.66
N LEU A 199 9.88 2.22 -13.83
CA LEU A 199 11.22 2.23 -14.40
C LEU A 199 11.69 3.67 -14.69
N ILE A 200 10.81 4.52 -15.21
CA ILE A 200 11.12 5.93 -15.44
C ILE A 200 11.14 6.71 -14.12
N ASP A 201 10.12 6.57 -13.29
CA ASP A 201 9.97 7.39 -12.06
C ASP A 201 11.12 7.14 -11.05
N LYS A 202 11.46 5.87 -10.81
CA LYS A 202 12.47 5.48 -9.82
C LYS A 202 13.81 4.99 -10.44
N GLY A 203 13.82 4.60 -11.71
CA GLY A 203 14.97 4.04 -12.41
C GLY A 203 15.69 5.00 -13.36
N PHE A 204 15.17 6.21 -13.61
CA PHE A 204 15.67 7.13 -14.63
C PHE A 204 17.14 7.48 -14.43
N GLY A 205 17.57 7.82 -13.22
CA GLY A 205 18.98 8.13 -12.93
C GLY A 205 19.92 6.96 -13.21
N ILE A 206 19.51 5.75 -12.85
CA ILE A 206 20.30 4.54 -13.10
C ILE A 206 20.36 4.24 -14.60
N LEU A 207 19.26 4.43 -15.33
CA LEU A 207 19.24 4.26 -16.79
C LEU A 207 20.16 5.21 -17.51
N ILE A 208 20.18 6.50 -17.12
CA ILE A 208 21.12 7.48 -17.66
C ILE A 208 22.56 7.07 -17.35
N PHE A 209 22.84 6.67 -16.12
CA PHE A 209 24.19 6.26 -15.72
C PHE A 209 24.67 5.04 -16.52
N ILE A 210 23.84 4.02 -16.72
CA ILE A 210 24.14 2.87 -17.56
C ILE A 210 24.38 3.29 -19.02
N LEU A 211 23.57 4.22 -19.55
CA LEU A 211 23.75 4.73 -20.90
C LEU A 211 25.08 5.45 -21.06
N LEU A 212 25.46 6.30 -20.11
CA LEU A 212 26.73 7.01 -20.12
C LEU A 212 27.93 6.04 -20.09
N ILE A 213 27.89 5.01 -19.25
CA ILE A 213 28.93 3.97 -19.20
C ILE A 213 29.01 3.22 -20.54
N ALA A 214 27.84 2.85 -21.11
CA ALA A 214 27.80 2.16 -22.39
C ALA A 214 28.39 3.02 -23.52
N CYS A 215 28.08 4.31 -23.59
CA CYS A 215 28.64 5.24 -24.55
C CYS A 215 30.15 5.42 -24.35
N ALA A 216 30.61 5.56 -23.11
CA ALA A 216 32.05 5.66 -22.81
C ALA A 216 32.80 4.38 -23.22
N ALA A 217 32.24 3.20 -22.89
CA ALA A 217 32.81 1.92 -23.28
C ALA A 217 32.87 1.77 -24.82
N ALA A 218 31.79 2.11 -25.52
CA ALA A 218 31.76 2.09 -27.00
C ALA A 218 32.80 3.02 -27.59
N PHE A 219 32.94 4.24 -27.07
CA PHE A 219 33.95 5.20 -27.52
C PHE A 219 35.38 4.68 -27.28
N LEU A 220 35.66 4.09 -26.13
CA LEU A 220 36.97 3.51 -25.83
C LEU A 220 37.30 2.31 -26.73
N LEU A 221 36.31 1.43 -26.99
CA LEU A 221 36.45 0.31 -27.90
C LEU A 221 36.71 0.78 -29.35
N ASP A 222 35.93 1.75 -29.82
CA ASP A 222 36.13 2.34 -31.15
C ASP A 222 37.53 2.91 -31.28
N ARG A 223 37.99 3.68 -30.28
CA ARG A 223 39.34 4.23 -30.26
C ARG A 223 40.42 3.16 -30.15
N TYR A 224 40.16 2.05 -29.47
CA TYR A 224 41.09 0.93 -29.37
C TYR A 224 41.25 0.16 -30.70
N PHE A 225 40.13 -0.15 -31.36
CA PHE A 225 40.12 -0.91 -32.61
C PHE A 225 40.48 -0.05 -33.83
N ASN A 226 40.13 1.23 -33.82
CA ASN A 226 40.43 2.17 -34.90
C ASN A 226 41.68 2.99 -34.63
N LYS A 227 42.62 2.51 -33.78
CA LYS A 227 43.97 3.07 -33.75
C LYS A 227 44.53 2.97 -35.15
N SER A 228 44.53 4.09 -35.87
CA SER A 228 45.25 4.20 -37.16
C SER A 228 46.70 3.76 -36.94
N ALA A 229 47.12 2.78 -37.72
CA ALA A 229 48.51 2.33 -37.69
C ALA A 229 49.38 3.57 -37.83
N THR A 230 50.41 3.69 -36.98
CA THR A 230 51.36 4.79 -37.09
C THR A 230 51.98 4.76 -38.46
N PRO A 231 52.37 5.92 -39.03
CA PRO A 231 53.04 5.94 -40.34
C PRO A 231 54.22 4.93 -40.45
N GLU A 232 54.91 4.68 -39.34
CA GLU A 232 55.99 3.66 -39.25
C GLU A 232 55.46 2.22 -39.37
N GLU A 233 54.28 1.90 -38.77
CA GLU A 233 53.67 0.56 -38.92
C GLU A 233 53.14 0.33 -40.33
N ILE A 234 52.58 1.35 -40.98
CA ILE A 234 52.16 1.29 -42.39
C ILE A 234 53.34 1.04 -43.29
N LEU A 235 54.44 1.79 -43.12
CA LEU A 235 55.65 1.64 -43.89
C LEU A 235 56.30 0.25 -43.67
N ARG A 236 56.36 -0.22 -42.43
CA ARG A 236 56.88 -1.54 -42.08
C ARG A 236 56.04 -2.68 -42.68
N ARG A 237 54.70 -2.55 -42.72
CA ARG A 237 53.82 -3.51 -43.40
C ARG A 237 54.05 -3.50 -44.92
N ALA A 238 54.16 -2.31 -45.54
CA ALA A 238 54.39 -2.16 -46.96
C ALA A 238 55.73 -2.77 -47.36
N ILE A 239 56.80 -2.61 -46.55
CA ILE A 239 58.10 -3.25 -46.79
C ILE A 239 58.02 -4.78 -46.68
N ASN A 240 57.34 -5.29 -45.59
CA ASN A 240 57.26 -6.74 -45.39
C ASN A 240 56.33 -7.43 -46.42
N ASN A 241 55.34 -6.73 -46.95
CA ASN A 241 54.48 -7.24 -48.02
C ASN A 241 55.05 -7.12 -49.40
N GLY A 242 56.27 -6.54 -49.56
CA GLY A 242 56.91 -6.37 -50.85
C GLY A 242 56.26 -5.30 -51.75
N GLU A 243 55.49 -4.40 -51.17
CA GLU A 243 54.76 -3.32 -51.87
C GLU A 243 55.73 -2.16 -52.27
N ILE A 244 56.91 -2.12 -51.63
CA ILE A 244 57.98 -1.14 -51.98
C ILE A 244 59.01 -1.79 -52.88
N VAL A 245 58.92 -1.43 -54.15
CA VAL A 245 59.90 -1.88 -55.17
C VAL A 245 60.91 -0.78 -55.40
N PRO A 246 62.22 -1.00 -55.17
CA PRO A 246 63.24 0.00 -55.46
C PRO A 246 63.42 0.16 -56.96
N PHE A 247 63.23 1.37 -57.46
CA PHE A 247 63.61 1.70 -58.84
C PHE A 247 65.01 2.36 -58.87
N TYR A 248 65.91 1.73 -59.53
CA TYR A 248 67.25 2.30 -59.74
C TYR A 248 67.23 3.14 -61.01
N GLN A 249 67.59 4.42 -60.89
CA GLN A 249 67.81 5.26 -62.05
C GLN A 249 69.29 5.28 -62.37
N PRO A 250 69.69 4.86 -63.54
CA PRO A 250 71.13 4.88 -63.93
C PRO A 250 71.60 6.34 -64.02
N VAL A 251 72.55 6.67 -63.21
CA VAL A 251 73.23 7.97 -63.30
C VAL A 251 74.34 7.83 -64.41
N VAL A 252 74.08 8.41 -65.54
CA VAL A 252 75.06 8.43 -66.64
C VAL A 252 75.96 9.65 -66.42
N ASN A 253 77.23 9.41 -66.33
CA ASN A 253 78.26 10.47 -66.22
C ASN A 253 78.39 11.16 -67.57
N GLY A 254 77.89 12.37 -67.76
CA GLY A 254 77.86 13.12 -69.03
C GLY A 254 79.18 13.72 -69.45
N ARG A 255 80.29 13.01 -69.20
CA ARG A 255 81.65 13.48 -69.57
C ARG A 255 82.38 12.56 -70.51
N GLU A 256 81.73 11.76 -71.23
CA GLU A 256 82.43 11.10 -72.38
C GLU A 256 81.41 10.94 -73.51
N GLY A 257 81.63 11.75 -74.56
CA GLY A 257 81.04 11.61 -75.87
C GLY A 257 80.74 12.85 -76.54
#